data_b4c7a25e34652b527f895abb917b48f2
#
_entry.id   b4c7a25e34652b527f895abb917b48f2
#
_cell.length_a   1.000
_cell.length_b   1.000
_cell.length_c   1.000
_cell.angle_alpha   90.00
_cell.angle_beta   90.00
_cell.angle_gamma   90.00
#
_symmetry.space_group_name_H-M   'P 1'
#
loop_
_entity.id
_entity.type
_entity.pdbx_description
1 polymer ?
#
loop_
_entity_poly.entity_id
_entity_poly.type
_entity_poly.pdbx_seq_one_letter_code
_entity_poly.pdbx_strand_id
1 'polypeptide(L)'
;MEGWNQKMDENTMARYQEKVKELLALAKKKKNVLEYQEIVDFFADLPLEDDQLDKVLEVLEQSGIDVLRIMDEDDDVEDEEIILSEEDEVDVENIDLSVPDGISIEDPVRMYLKEIGKVPLLTAEEEIELAQKMEDGVKAAEKIAELKKTLEDCSEEEKTEINKQIEEQQEIADIGEDSKKKLAEANLRLVVSIAKRYVGRGMLFLDLIQEGNLGLIKAVEKFDYRKGYKFSTYATWWIRQAITRAIAD
;
A
#
# COMPACT_ATOMS: atom_id res chain seq x y z
N MET A 1 -15.51 8.08 -25.16
CA MET A 1 -16.44 9.23 -25.08
C MET A 1 -17.92 8.89 -25.38
N GLU A 2 -18.29 7.65 -25.58
CA GLU A 2 -19.68 7.27 -25.97
C GLU A 2 -20.59 6.85 -24.80
N GLY A 3 -20.13 6.76 -23.57
CA GLY A 3 -20.90 6.29 -22.40
C GLY A 3 -21.67 7.35 -21.59
N TRP A 4 -21.60 8.64 -21.95
CA TRP A 4 -22.08 9.76 -21.13
C TRP A 4 -23.52 10.21 -21.42
N ASN A 5 -24.18 9.62 -22.40
CA ASN A 5 -25.32 10.25 -23.12
C ASN A 5 -26.71 9.92 -22.58
N GLN A 6 -26.89 9.27 -21.42
CA GLN A 6 -28.25 8.79 -21.11
C GLN A 6 -29.06 9.56 -20.06
N LYS A 7 -28.51 10.54 -19.31
CA LYS A 7 -29.27 11.22 -18.24
C LYS A 7 -29.02 12.73 -18.04
N MET A 8 -28.05 13.34 -18.72
CA MET A 8 -27.75 14.77 -18.57
C MET A 8 -28.27 15.60 -19.76
N ASP A 9 -28.77 16.83 -19.50
CA ASP A 9 -29.02 17.82 -20.57
C ASP A 9 -27.71 18.35 -21.17
N GLU A 10 -27.75 18.88 -22.42
CA GLU A 10 -26.56 19.33 -23.13
C GLU A 10 -25.80 20.45 -22.37
N ASN A 11 -26.50 21.27 -21.61
CA ASN A 11 -25.91 22.36 -20.83
C ASN A 11 -25.15 21.84 -19.60
N THR A 12 -25.71 20.86 -18.91
CA THR A 12 -25.07 20.19 -17.76
C THR A 12 -23.84 19.40 -18.20
N MET A 13 -23.90 18.74 -19.35
CA MET A 13 -22.77 18.03 -19.94
C MET A 13 -21.61 18.96 -20.29
N ALA A 14 -21.90 20.13 -20.88
CA ALA A 14 -20.86 21.12 -21.22
C ALA A 14 -20.16 21.65 -19.94
N ARG A 15 -20.93 21.96 -18.89
CA ARG A 15 -20.39 22.41 -17.59
C ARG A 15 -19.54 21.32 -16.93
N TYR A 16 -19.98 20.09 -17.01
CA TYR A 16 -19.23 18.95 -16.48
C TYR A 16 -17.86 18.80 -17.18
N GLN A 17 -17.83 18.82 -18.51
CA GLN A 17 -16.59 18.74 -19.28
C GLN A 17 -15.63 19.90 -19.00
N GLU A 18 -16.16 21.10 -18.77
CA GLU A 18 -15.36 22.27 -18.38
C GLU A 18 -14.74 22.07 -17.00
N LYS A 19 -15.52 21.61 -16.01
CA LYS A 19 -15.03 21.30 -14.67
C LYS A 19 -13.97 20.21 -14.66
N VAL A 20 -14.13 19.14 -15.43
CA VAL A 20 -13.09 18.10 -15.55
C VAL A 20 -11.78 18.69 -16.10
N LYS A 21 -11.83 19.59 -17.08
CA LYS A 21 -10.62 20.27 -17.59
C LYS A 21 -9.97 21.17 -16.53
N GLU A 22 -10.77 21.88 -15.75
CA GLU A 22 -10.27 22.71 -14.65
C GLU A 22 -9.63 21.85 -13.55
N LEU A 23 -10.23 20.71 -13.23
CA LEU A 23 -9.69 19.76 -12.26
C LEU A 23 -8.35 19.17 -12.72
N LEU A 24 -8.23 18.80 -14.00
CA LEU A 24 -6.97 18.36 -14.61
C LEU A 24 -5.88 19.45 -14.54
N ALA A 25 -6.27 20.72 -14.73
CA ALA A 25 -5.34 21.84 -14.62
C ALA A 25 -4.91 22.10 -13.17
N LEU A 26 -5.82 21.89 -12.22
CA LEU A 26 -5.53 21.97 -10.77
C LEU A 26 -4.55 20.86 -10.36
N ALA A 27 -4.82 19.62 -10.77
CA ALA A 27 -3.96 18.47 -10.47
C ALA A 27 -2.51 18.69 -10.94
N LYS A 28 -2.32 19.23 -12.14
CA LYS A 28 -0.97 19.56 -12.66
C LYS A 28 -0.21 20.54 -11.77
N LYS A 29 -0.90 21.46 -11.10
CA LYS A 29 -0.29 22.39 -10.13
C LYS A 29 0.07 21.72 -8.82
N LYS A 30 -0.63 20.63 -8.48
CA LYS A 30 -0.46 19.83 -7.26
C LYS A 30 0.38 18.55 -7.48
N LYS A 31 1.38 18.61 -8.35
CA LYS A 31 2.30 17.49 -8.61
C LYS A 31 1.59 16.22 -9.11
N ASN A 32 0.41 16.35 -9.74
CA ASN A 32 -0.48 15.28 -10.19
C ASN A 32 -1.03 14.39 -9.04
N VAL A 33 -1.26 14.96 -7.87
CA VAL A 33 -1.94 14.31 -6.76
C VAL A 33 -3.13 15.15 -6.33
N LEU A 34 -4.29 14.53 -6.14
CA LEU A 34 -5.52 15.16 -5.62
C LEU A 34 -6.09 14.31 -4.49
N GLU A 35 -6.66 14.95 -3.49
CA GLU A 35 -7.42 14.25 -2.45
C GLU A 35 -8.84 13.93 -2.96
N TYR A 36 -9.36 12.75 -2.61
CA TYR A 36 -10.72 12.34 -2.97
C TYR A 36 -11.76 13.38 -2.50
N GLN A 37 -11.61 13.89 -1.28
CA GLN A 37 -12.50 14.92 -0.73
C GLN A 37 -12.45 16.22 -1.54
N GLU A 38 -11.28 16.62 -2.02
CA GLU A 38 -11.16 17.79 -2.89
C GLU A 38 -11.91 17.62 -4.20
N ILE A 39 -11.93 16.40 -4.75
CA ILE A 39 -12.66 16.09 -5.97
C ILE A 39 -14.17 16.22 -5.71
N VAL A 40 -14.66 15.64 -4.62
CA VAL A 40 -16.06 15.73 -4.22
C VAL A 40 -16.46 17.19 -3.99
N ASP A 41 -15.66 17.95 -3.26
CA ASP A 41 -15.92 19.38 -2.96
C ASP A 41 -15.87 20.23 -4.26
N PHE A 42 -15.01 19.90 -5.19
CA PHE A 42 -14.90 20.59 -6.48
C PHE A 42 -16.17 20.45 -7.33
N PHE A 43 -16.91 19.35 -7.17
CA PHE A 43 -18.18 19.11 -7.82
C PHE A 43 -19.40 19.41 -6.94
N ALA A 44 -19.25 20.05 -5.77
CA ALA A 44 -20.35 20.31 -4.84
C ALA A 44 -21.51 21.14 -5.47
N ASP A 45 -21.21 22.03 -6.43
CA ASP A 45 -22.20 22.82 -7.18
C ASP A 45 -22.80 22.08 -8.39
N LEU A 46 -22.26 20.92 -8.72
CA LEU A 46 -22.73 20.01 -9.78
C LEU A 46 -22.71 18.58 -9.23
N PRO A 47 -23.65 18.22 -8.34
CA PRO A 47 -23.62 16.92 -7.67
C PRO A 47 -23.63 15.80 -8.69
N LEU A 48 -22.66 14.90 -8.57
CA LEU A 48 -22.46 13.75 -9.42
C LEU A 48 -23.22 12.55 -8.85
N GLU A 49 -23.83 11.75 -9.72
CA GLU A 49 -24.23 10.38 -9.37
C GLU A 49 -22.96 9.51 -9.27
N ASP A 50 -23.02 8.40 -8.51
CA ASP A 50 -21.85 7.53 -8.25
C ASP A 50 -21.17 7.09 -9.56
N ASP A 51 -21.93 6.65 -10.56
CA ASP A 51 -21.43 6.30 -11.90
C ASP A 51 -20.65 7.44 -12.60
N GLN A 52 -20.93 8.68 -12.25
CA GLN A 52 -20.28 9.85 -12.84
C GLN A 52 -18.99 10.20 -12.11
N LEU A 53 -18.99 10.03 -10.80
CA LEU A 53 -17.79 10.17 -9.98
C LEU A 53 -16.74 9.13 -10.38
N ASP A 54 -17.14 7.86 -10.55
CA ASP A 54 -16.26 6.80 -11.02
C ASP A 54 -15.61 7.14 -12.36
N LYS A 55 -16.37 7.71 -13.30
CA LYS A 55 -15.81 8.17 -14.57
C LYS A 55 -14.83 9.34 -14.42
N VAL A 56 -15.06 10.25 -13.47
CA VAL A 56 -14.08 11.32 -13.17
C VAL A 56 -12.79 10.69 -12.69
N LEU A 57 -12.87 9.73 -11.76
CA LEU A 57 -11.71 9.02 -11.23
C LEU A 57 -10.95 8.29 -12.34
N GLU A 58 -11.65 7.58 -13.23
CA GLU A 58 -11.07 6.92 -14.40
C GLU A 58 -10.34 7.91 -15.33
N VAL A 59 -10.92 9.07 -15.63
CA VAL A 59 -10.28 10.12 -16.46
C VAL A 59 -9.04 10.70 -15.78
N LEU A 60 -9.06 10.86 -14.46
CA LEU A 60 -7.89 11.31 -13.68
C LEU A 60 -6.77 10.27 -13.75
N GLU A 61 -7.08 9.01 -13.56
CA GLU A 61 -6.13 7.90 -13.62
C GLU A 61 -5.51 7.79 -15.03
N GLN A 62 -6.32 7.78 -16.09
CA GLN A 62 -5.83 7.78 -17.47
C GLN A 62 -4.96 9.01 -17.80
N SER A 63 -5.13 10.11 -17.05
CA SER A 63 -4.31 11.32 -17.18
C SER A 63 -3.05 11.30 -16.32
N GLY A 64 -2.77 10.21 -15.60
CA GLY A 64 -1.62 10.05 -14.70
C GLY A 64 -1.74 10.92 -13.45
N ILE A 65 -2.96 11.13 -12.96
CA ILE A 65 -3.24 11.85 -11.73
C ILE A 65 -3.65 10.83 -10.67
N ASP A 66 -2.90 10.81 -9.57
CA ASP A 66 -3.18 9.93 -8.44
C ASP A 66 -4.21 10.56 -7.51
N VAL A 67 -5.20 9.77 -7.10
CA VAL A 67 -6.22 10.20 -6.15
C VAL A 67 -5.93 9.60 -4.78
N LEU A 68 -5.66 10.49 -3.81
CA LEU A 68 -5.47 10.13 -2.43
C LEU A 68 -6.81 9.99 -1.73
N ARG A 69 -7.08 8.84 -1.12
CA ARG A 69 -8.10 8.70 -0.09
C ARG A 69 -7.43 8.89 1.26
N ILE A 70 -7.76 9.97 1.98
CA ILE A 70 -7.31 10.14 3.35
C ILE A 70 -8.13 9.16 4.18
N MET A 71 -7.48 8.10 4.62
CA MET A 71 -8.02 7.19 5.62
C MET A 71 -7.28 7.46 6.92
N ASP A 72 -8.00 7.52 8.02
CA ASP A 72 -7.40 7.55 9.34
C ASP A 72 -6.58 6.27 9.55
N GLU A 73 -5.50 6.35 10.34
CA GLU A 73 -4.55 5.23 10.50
C GLU A 73 -5.19 3.97 11.08
N ASP A 74 -6.36 4.12 11.72
CA ASP A 74 -7.15 3.06 12.35
C ASP A 74 -8.32 2.55 11.49
N ASP A 75 -8.61 3.16 10.35
CA ASP A 75 -9.65 2.65 9.46
C ASP A 75 -9.17 1.34 8.83
N ASP A 76 -9.87 0.27 9.18
CA ASP A 76 -9.81 -0.99 8.43
C ASP A 76 -10.36 -0.68 7.02
N VAL A 77 -9.43 -0.56 6.07
CA VAL A 77 -9.79 -0.46 4.66
C VAL A 77 -10.64 -1.67 4.34
N GLU A 78 -11.92 -1.47 4.10
CA GLU A 78 -12.75 -2.56 3.58
C GLU A 78 -12.15 -2.93 2.22
N ASP A 79 -11.77 -4.21 2.05
CA ASP A 79 -11.05 -4.66 0.86
C ASP A 79 -11.82 -4.42 -0.45
N GLU A 80 -13.12 -4.17 -0.37
CA GLU A 80 -13.95 -3.74 -1.50
C GLU A 80 -13.55 -2.37 -2.05
N GLU A 81 -12.87 -1.53 -1.27
CA GLU A 81 -12.32 -0.24 -1.72
C GLU A 81 -10.95 -0.35 -2.40
N ILE A 82 -10.26 -1.48 -2.27
CA ILE A 82 -9.04 -1.76 -3.01
C ILE A 82 -9.42 -2.15 -4.44
N ILE A 83 -9.92 -1.18 -5.19
CA ILE A 83 -10.19 -1.34 -6.63
C ILE A 83 -8.83 -1.45 -7.31
N LEU A 84 -8.43 -2.67 -7.61
CA LEU A 84 -7.25 -2.98 -8.37
C LEU A 84 -7.60 -2.80 -9.85
N SER A 85 -7.06 -1.75 -10.47
CA SER A 85 -7.09 -1.66 -11.93
C SER A 85 -6.18 -2.74 -12.52
N GLU A 86 -6.50 -3.25 -13.69
CA GLU A 86 -5.64 -4.21 -14.42
C GLU A 86 -4.24 -3.62 -14.68
N GLU A 87 -4.10 -2.29 -14.68
CA GLU A 87 -2.84 -1.56 -14.82
C GLU A 87 -1.95 -1.64 -13.57
N ASP A 88 -2.49 -2.09 -12.44
CA ASP A 88 -1.78 -2.25 -11.17
C ASP A 88 -1.10 -3.61 -11.02
N GLU A 89 -1.35 -4.56 -11.91
CA GLU A 89 -0.60 -5.81 -11.94
C GLU A 89 0.86 -5.54 -12.32
N VAL A 90 1.72 -5.59 -11.31
CA VAL A 90 3.17 -5.52 -11.52
C VAL A 90 3.69 -6.93 -11.75
N ASP A 91 4.34 -7.14 -12.90
CA ASP A 91 5.08 -8.38 -13.15
C ASP A 91 6.32 -8.42 -12.24
N VAL A 92 6.16 -9.06 -11.08
CA VAL A 92 7.21 -9.17 -10.05
C VAL A 92 8.41 -10.00 -10.51
N GLU A 93 8.25 -10.86 -11.53
CA GLU A 93 9.33 -11.71 -12.06
C GLU A 93 10.29 -10.91 -12.93
N ASN A 94 9.81 -9.90 -13.64
CA ASN A 94 10.57 -9.10 -14.61
C ASN A 94 10.77 -7.64 -14.18
N ILE A 95 10.83 -7.35 -12.88
CA ILE A 95 11.09 -6.00 -12.38
C ILE A 95 12.49 -5.54 -12.79
N ASP A 96 12.54 -4.46 -13.57
CA ASP A 96 13.78 -3.75 -13.88
C ASP A 96 14.29 -2.97 -12.65
N LEU A 97 15.45 -3.36 -12.12
CA LEU A 97 16.13 -2.70 -11.02
C LEU A 97 17.19 -1.68 -11.49
N SER A 98 17.20 -1.30 -12.77
CA SER A 98 18.08 -0.21 -13.25
C SER A 98 17.68 1.12 -12.61
N VAL A 99 18.64 2.02 -12.48
CA VAL A 99 18.36 3.39 -12.02
C VAL A 99 17.67 4.17 -13.14
N PRO A 100 16.60 4.92 -12.88
CA PRO A 100 15.94 5.74 -13.87
C PRO A 100 16.89 6.77 -14.51
N ASP A 101 16.68 7.05 -15.81
CA ASP A 101 17.45 8.04 -16.54
C ASP A 101 17.33 9.44 -15.90
N GLY A 102 18.46 10.14 -15.82
CA GLY A 102 18.51 11.51 -15.26
C GLY A 102 18.71 11.60 -13.74
N ILE A 103 18.77 10.46 -13.03
CA ILE A 103 19.13 10.44 -11.61
C ILE A 103 20.66 10.35 -11.52
N SER A 104 21.27 11.27 -10.77
CA SER A 104 22.66 11.15 -10.37
C SER A 104 22.81 9.86 -9.54
N ILE A 105 23.61 8.94 -10.04
CA ILE A 105 23.79 7.64 -9.42
C ILE A 105 24.72 7.82 -8.22
N GLU A 106 24.14 8.01 -7.06
CA GLU A 106 24.87 7.93 -5.81
C GLU A 106 25.16 6.45 -5.49
N ASP A 107 26.34 6.16 -4.98
CA ASP A 107 26.75 4.79 -4.59
C ASP A 107 25.74 4.09 -3.66
N PRO A 108 25.04 4.77 -2.72
CA PRO A 108 24.03 4.16 -1.86
C PRO A 108 22.83 3.55 -2.60
N VAL A 109 22.33 4.22 -3.67
CA VAL A 109 21.21 3.70 -4.47
C VAL A 109 21.60 2.39 -5.14
N ARG A 110 22.77 2.36 -5.76
CA ARG A 110 23.28 1.14 -6.42
C ARG A 110 23.47 0.00 -5.44
N MET A 111 24.02 0.28 -4.27
CA MET A 111 24.21 -0.74 -3.23
C MET A 111 22.87 -1.32 -2.80
N TYR A 112 21.88 -0.47 -2.53
CA TYR A 112 20.54 -0.90 -2.14
C TYR A 112 19.89 -1.78 -3.23
N LEU A 113 19.86 -1.34 -4.49
CA LEU A 113 19.29 -2.11 -5.59
C LEU A 113 20.00 -3.46 -5.80
N LYS A 114 21.32 -3.51 -5.59
CA LYS A 114 22.09 -4.75 -5.66
C LYS A 114 21.75 -5.71 -4.51
N GLU A 115 21.54 -5.19 -3.30
CA GLU A 115 21.20 -6.02 -2.14
C GLU A 115 19.81 -6.63 -2.29
N ILE A 116 18.78 -5.82 -2.59
CA ILE A 116 17.42 -6.33 -2.78
C ILE A 116 17.34 -7.31 -3.98
N GLY A 117 18.22 -7.13 -4.97
CA GLY A 117 18.33 -8.02 -6.14
C GLY A 117 18.78 -9.44 -5.80
N LYS A 118 19.37 -9.68 -4.64
CA LYS A 118 19.85 -11.01 -4.20
C LYS A 118 18.75 -11.84 -3.53
N VAL A 119 17.69 -11.19 -3.02
CA VAL A 119 16.61 -11.87 -2.33
C VAL A 119 15.78 -12.65 -3.36
N PRO A 120 15.56 -13.96 -3.18
CA PRO A 120 14.72 -14.73 -4.08
C PRO A 120 13.26 -14.29 -3.98
N LEU A 121 12.53 -14.44 -5.10
CA LEU A 121 11.08 -14.25 -5.12
C LEU A 121 10.39 -15.39 -4.38
N LEU A 122 9.26 -15.10 -3.76
CA LEU A 122 8.42 -16.08 -3.09
C LEU A 122 7.39 -16.64 -4.07
N THR A 123 7.04 -17.91 -3.90
CA THR A 123 5.86 -18.50 -4.53
C THR A 123 4.60 -18.13 -3.77
N ALA A 124 3.42 -18.29 -4.38
CA ALA A 124 2.15 -18.03 -3.71
C ALA A 124 1.95 -18.90 -2.46
N GLU A 125 2.44 -20.15 -2.49
CA GLU A 125 2.40 -21.05 -1.35
C GLU A 125 3.29 -20.56 -0.20
N GLU A 126 4.49 -20.05 -0.53
CA GLU A 126 5.41 -19.48 0.47
C GLU A 126 4.87 -18.19 1.09
N GLU A 127 4.19 -17.33 0.30
CA GLU A 127 3.50 -16.14 0.82
C GLU A 127 2.43 -16.52 1.86
N ILE A 128 1.62 -17.53 1.55
CA ILE A 128 0.59 -18.04 2.46
C ILE A 128 1.21 -18.64 3.73
N GLU A 129 2.27 -19.43 3.59
CA GLU A 129 2.96 -20.05 4.73
C GLU A 129 3.55 -18.98 5.67
N LEU A 130 4.17 -17.94 5.11
CA LEU A 130 4.71 -16.84 5.90
C LEU A 130 3.59 -16.05 6.58
N ALA A 131 2.48 -15.78 5.89
CA ALA A 131 1.33 -15.08 6.47
C ALA A 131 0.70 -15.86 7.62
N GLN A 132 0.60 -17.19 7.52
CA GLN A 132 0.13 -18.05 8.62
C GLN A 132 1.05 -17.98 9.84
N LYS A 133 2.38 -18.05 9.63
CA LYS A 133 3.36 -17.93 10.72
C LYS A 133 3.30 -16.56 11.39
N MET A 134 3.05 -15.50 10.62
CA MET A 134 2.86 -14.16 11.18
C MET A 134 1.62 -14.09 12.06
N GLU A 135 0.49 -14.64 11.60
CA GLU A 135 -0.75 -14.68 12.37
C GLU A 135 -0.58 -15.47 13.68
N ASP A 136 0.09 -16.63 13.61
CA ASP A 136 0.39 -17.44 14.81
C ASP A 136 1.33 -16.70 15.76
N GLY A 137 2.30 -15.94 15.24
CA GLY A 137 3.19 -15.09 16.02
C GLY A 137 2.45 -13.98 16.77
N VAL A 138 1.48 -13.31 16.13
CA VAL A 138 0.63 -12.30 16.79
C VAL A 138 -0.18 -12.93 17.93
N LYS A 139 -0.84 -14.07 17.68
CA LYS A 139 -1.59 -14.80 18.72
C LYS A 139 -0.70 -15.23 19.87
N ALA A 140 0.54 -15.66 19.59
CA ALA A 140 1.52 -16.01 20.61
C ALA A 140 1.93 -14.80 21.44
N ALA A 141 2.15 -13.63 20.83
CA ALA A 141 2.47 -12.40 21.54
C ALA A 141 1.32 -11.94 22.46
N GLU A 142 0.07 -12.01 22.01
CA GLU A 142 -1.11 -11.74 22.85
C GLU A 142 -1.17 -12.68 24.05
N LYS A 143 -0.95 -13.97 23.83
CA LYS A 143 -0.95 -14.97 24.89
C LYS A 143 0.17 -14.74 25.91
N ILE A 144 1.37 -14.34 25.45
CA ILE A 144 2.47 -13.93 26.34
C ILE A 144 2.05 -12.73 27.20
N ALA A 145 1.37 -11.75 26.62
CA ALA A 145 0.89 -10.59 27.38
C ALA A 145 -0.14 -10.96 28.45
N GLU A 146 -1.01 -11.93 28.18
CA GLU A 146 -1.96 -12.49 29.17
C GLU A 146 -1.23 -13.27 30.27
N LEU A 147 -0.32 -14.18 29.92
CA LEU A 147 0.46 -14.95 30.84
C LEU A 147 1.29 -14.07 31.79
N LYS A 148 1.89 -13.00 31.26
CA LYS A 148 2.64 -12.02 32.07
C LYS A 148 1.76 -11.30 33.10
N LYS A 149 0.50 -11.02 32.81
CA LYS A 149 -0.45 -10.43 33.78
C LYS A 149 -0.76 -11.40 34.93
N THR A 150 -0.87 -12.69 34.64
CA THR A 150 -1.17 -13.71 35.67
C THR A 150 0.03 -14.01 36.57
N LEU A 151 1.26 -13.72 36.14
CA LEU A 151 2.49 -13.97 36.91
C LEU A 151 2.60 -13.17 38.21
N GLU A 152 1.90 -12.02 38.32
CA GLU A 152 1.96 -11.14 39.50
C GLU A 152 1.27 -11.75 40.72
N ASP A 153 0.28 -12.63 40.52
CA ASP A 153 -0.57 -13.18 41.60
C ASP A 153 -0.34 -14.67 41.92
N CYS A 154 0.71 -15.31 41.34
CA CYS A 154 0.93 -16.76 41.40
C CYS A 154 1.98 -17.20 42.44
N SER A 155 1.87 -18.46 42.88
CA SER A 155 2.89 -19.14 43.72
C SER A 155 4.17 -19.43 42.92
N GLU A 156 5.30 -19.70 43.60
CA GLU A 156 6.59 -19.94 42.92
C GLU A 156 6.59 -21.20 42.03
N GLU A 157 5.78 -22.19 42.35
CA GLU A 157 5.63 -23.42 41.55
C GLU A 157 4.85 -23.09 40.24
N GLU A 158 3.78 -22.32 40.33
CA GLU A 158 2.98 -21.86 39.18
C GLU A 158 3.79 -20.93 38.27
N LYS A 159 4.62 -20.06 38.84
CA LYS A 159 5.51 -19.19 38.07
C LYS A 159 6.46 -19.95 37.16
N THR A 160 6.96 -21.11 37.63
CA THR A 160 7.88 -21.94 36.85
C THR A 160 7.17 -22.50 35.58
N GLU A 161 5.95 -22.98 35.74
CA GLU A 161 5.15 -23.49 34.62
C GLU A 161 4.73 -22.40 33.66
N ILE A 162 4.31 -21.23 34.16
CA ILE A 162 3.95 -20.09 33.34
C ILE A 162 5.16 -19.59 32.55
N ASN A 163 6.35 -19.49 33.15
CA ASN A 163 7.55 -19.07 32.45
C ASN A 163 7.91 -20.03 31.30
N LYS A 164 7.75 -21.35 31.50
CA LYS A 164 7.96 -22.34 30.45
C LYS A 164 6.98 -22.13 29.28
N GLN A 165 5.71 -21.86 29.58
CA GLN A 165 4.71 -21.54 28.54
C GLN A 165 5.06 -20.24 27.82
N ILE A 166 5.58 -19.23 28.51
CA ILE A 166 6.05 -18.00 27.92
C ILE A 166 7.21 -18.25 26.94
N GLU A 167 8.19 -19.10 27.33
CA GLU A 167 9.31 -19.47 26.46
C GLU A 167 8.81 -20.16 25.19
N GLU A 168 7.90 -21.14 25.30
CA GLU A 168 7.31 -21.83 24.15
C GLU A 168 6.56 -20.86 23.21
N GLN A 169 5.80 -19.91 23.76
CA GLN A 169 5.10 -18.91 22.96
C GLN A 169 6.06 -17.88 22.35
N GLN A 170 7.18 -17.58 23.03
CA GLN A 170 8.19 -16.65 22.52
C GLN A 170 8.86 -17.19 21.24
N GLU A 171 9.14 -18.49 21.16
CA GLU A 171 9.66 -19.11 19.93
C GLU A 171 8.70 -18.93 18.75
N ILE A 172 7.39 -19.08 18.98
CA ILE A 172 6.36 -18.88 17.95
C ILE A 172 6.28 -17.40 17.53
N ALA A 173 6.35 -16.49 18.48
CA ALA A 173 6.34 -15.05 18.22
C ALA A 173 7.57 -14.62 17.40
N ASP A 174 8.75 -15.14 17.73
CA ASP A 174 10.01 -14.85 17.01
C ASP A 174 9.96 -15.38 15.56
N ILE A 175 9.40 -16.60 15.36
CA ILE A 175 9.18 -17.14 14.01
C ILE A 175 8.22 -16.24 13.22
N GLY A 176 7.17 -15.72 13.84
CA GLY A 176 6.23 -14.78 13.23
C GLY A 176 6.90 -13.50 12.78
N GLU A 177 7.74 -12.91 13.64
CA GLU A 177 8.48 -11.68 13.32
C GLU A 177 9.52 -11.90 12.20
N ASP A 178 10.22 -13.04 12.20
CA ASP A 178 11.12 -13.39 11.10
C ASP A 178 10.39 -13.64 9.79
N SER A 179 9.18 -14.21 9.85
CA SER A 179 8.32 -14.39 8.67
C SER A 179 7.85 -13.06 8.10
N LYS A 180 7.50 -12.09 8.95
CA LYS A 180 7.18 -10.71 8.58
C LYS A 180 8.34 -10.05 7.82
N LYS A 181 9.57 -10.17 8.35
CA LYS A 181 10.77 -9.64 7.69
C LYS A 181 11.00 -10.29 6.33
N LYS A 182 10.89 -11.61 6.24
CA LYS A 182 11.09 -12.34 4.96
C LYS A 182 10.08 -11.94 3.90
N LEU A 183 8.79 -11.80 4.27
CA LEU A 183 7.75 -11.36 3.34
C LEU A 183 8.01 -9.94 2.84
N ALA A 184 8.43 -9.03 3.73
CA ALA A 184 8.80 -7.66 3.34
C ALA A 184 10.04 -7.63 2.43
N GLU A 185 11.13 -8.32 2.80
CA GLU A 185 12.38 -8.35 2.04
C GLU A 185 12.20 -8.88 0.62
N ALA A 186 11.40 -9.93 0.44
CA ALA A 186 11.12 -10.51 -0.88
C ALA A 186 10.34 -9.55 -1.80
N ASN A 187 9.64 -8.56 -1.23
CA ASN A 187 8.81 -7.61 -1.96
C ASN A 187 9.42 -6.20 -2.09
N LEU A 188 10.66 -5.96 -1.65
CA LEU A 188 11.34 -4.67 -1.82
C LEU A 188 11.49 -4.26 -3.29
N ARG A 189 11.63 -5.23 -4.20
CA ARG A 189 11.68 -4.95 -5.65
C ARG A 189 10.38 -4.34 -6.16
N LEU A 190 9.23 -4.76 -5.62
CA LEU A 190 7.92 -4.20 -5.96
C LEU A 190 7.86 -2.71 -5.59
N VAL A 191 8.37 -2.34 -4.40
CA VAL A 191 8.46 -0.93 -3.98
C VAL A 191 9.25 -0.10 -5.00
N VAL A 192 10.41 -0.60 -5.44
CA VAL A 192 11.25 0.10 -6.42
C VAL A 192 10.53 0.28 -7.75
N SER A 193 9.84 -0.74 -8.24
CA SER A 193 9.10 -0.66 -9.51
C SER A 193 8.00 0.41 -9.47
N ILE A 194 7.31 0.53 -8.34
CA ILE A 194 6.26 1.52 -8.13
C ILE A 194 6.90 2.91 -7.97
N ALA A 195 7.92 3.07 -7.12
CA ALA A 195 8.59 4.35 -6.87
C ALA A 195 9.16 4.99 -8.15
N LYS A 196 9.61 4.18 -9.12
CA LYS A 196 10.09 4.67 -10.42
C LYS A 196 9.07 5.52 -11.16
N ARG A 197 7.78 5.20 -11.06
CA ARG A 197 6.69 5.93 -11.73
C ARG A 197 6.52 7.36 -11.19
N TYR A 198 7.03 7.63 -9.98
CA TYR A 198 6.90 8.90 -9.26
C TYR A 198 8.15 9.77 -9.30
N VAL A 199 9.20 9.33 -10.01
CA VAL A 199 10.43 10.12 -10.19
C VAL A 199 10.13 11.43 -10.91
N GLY A 200 10.74 12.53 -10.44
CA GLY A 200 10.55 13.86 -11.01
C GLY A 200 9.35 14.64 -10.45
N ARG A 201 8.63 14.10 -9.47
CA ARG A 201 7.49 14.76 -8.80
C ARG A 201 7.88 15.54 -7.53
N GLY A 202 9.16 15.90 -7.36
CA GLY A 202 9.63 16.79 -6.28
C GLY A 202 10.30 16.09 -5.10
N MET A 203 10.31 14.76 -5.06
CA MET A 203 11.03 13.95 -4.07
C MET A 203 12.24 13.23 -4.68
N LEU A 204 13.24 12.97 -3.87
CA LEU A 204 14.39 12.15 -4.27
C LEU A 204 13.96 10.68 -4.41
N PHE A 205 14.61 9.96 -5.33
CA PHE A 205 14.25 8.56 -5.59
C PHE A 205 14.39 7.66 -4.35
N LEU A 206 15.41 7.86 -3.53
CA LEU A 206 15.57 7.13 -2.27
C LEU A 206 14.45 7.43 -1.27
N ASP A 207 13.99 8.68 -1.21
CA ASP A 207 12.91 9.07 -0.30
C ASP A 207 11.58 8.42 -0.75
N LEU A 208 11.31 8.39 -2.07
CA LEU A 208 10.15 7.66 -2.62
C LEU A 208 10.19 6.16 -2.27
N ILE A 209 11.38 5.55 -2.32
CA ILE A 209 11.56 4.15 -1.93
C ILE A 209 11.28 3.98 -0.43
N GLN A 210 11.77 4.89 0.44
CA GLN A 210 11.56 4.79 1.88
C GLN A 210 10.08 4.93 2.25
N GLU A 211 9.38 5.90 1.67
CA GLU A 211 7.94 6.04 1.85
C GLU A 211 7.19 4.79 1.35
N GLY A 212 7.57 4.28 0.20
CA GLY A 212 7.03 3.02 -0.32
C GLY A 212 7.28 1.81 0.58
N ASN A 213 8.46 1.75 1.25
CA ASN A 213 8.77 0.70 2.22
C ASN A 213 7.86 0.79 3.46
N LEU A 214 7.51 2.00 3.91
CA LEU A 214 6.53 2.18 5.00
C LEU A 214 5.15 1.65 4.59
N GLY A 215 4.74 1.93 3.35
CA GLY A 215 3.52 1.34 2.79
C GLY A 215 3.58 -0.19 2.72
N LEU A 216 4.70 -0.76 2.28
CA LEU A 216 4.91 -2.21 2.24
C LEU A 216 4.81 -2.84 3.65
N ILE A 217 5.38 -2.23 4.68
CA ILE A 217 5.30 -2.72 6.06
C ILE A 217 3.83 -2.75 6.52
N LYS A 218 3.05 -1.70 6.26
CA LYS A 218 1.61 -1.67 6.56
C LYS A 218 0.85 -2.77 5.80
N ALA A 219 1.17 -2.98 4.53
CA ALA A 219 0.59 -4.06 3.74
C ALA A 219 0.87 -5.45 4.35
N VAL A 220 2.10 -5.70 4.78
CA VAL A 220 2.48 -6.97 5.44
C VAL A 220 1.69 -7.17 6.74
N GLU A 221 1.51 -6.13 7.54
CA GLU A 221 0.77 -6.19 8.81
C GLU A 221 -0.72 -6.48 8.65
N LYS A 222 -1.33 -5.94 7.58
CA LYS A 222 -2.78 -6.04 7.32
C LYS A 222 -3.14 -7.15 6.31
N PHE A 223 -2.18 -7.90 5.80
CA PHE A 223 -2.41 -8.92 4.78
C PHE A 223 -3.21 -10.12 5.30
N ASP A 224 -4.38 -10.39 4.69
CA ASP A 224 -5.18 -11.59 4.94
C ASP A 224 -5.14 -12.54 3.73
N TYR A 225 -4.34 -13.60 3.85
CA TYR A 225 -4.19 -14.63 2.82
C TYR A 225 -5.48 -15.39 2.49
N ARG A 226 -6.49 -15.36 3.38
CA ARG A 226 -7.78 -16.05 3.18
C ARG A 226 -8.63 -15.43 2.07
N LYS A 227 -8.34 -14.17 1.73
CA LYS A 227 -9.05 -13.42 0.70
C LYS A 227 -8.67 -13.83 -0.74
N GLY A 228 -7.61 -14.60 -0.91
CA GLY A 228 -7.25 -15.23 -2.18
C GLY A 228 -6.49 -14.35 -3.18
N TYR A 229 -6.14 -13.10 -2.82
CA TYR A 229 -5.29 -12.26 -3.68
C TYR A 229 -3.82 -12.62 -3.49
N LYS A 230 -3.00 -12.36 -4.53
CA LYS A 230 -1.55 -12.33 -4.39
C LYS A 230 -1.14 -11.18 -3.48
N PHE A 231 -0.13 -11.39 -2.65
CA PHE A 231 0.38 -10.34 -1.79
C PHE A 231 0.79 -9.08 -2.58
N SER A 232 1.46 -9.25 -3.73
CA SER A 232 1.89 -8.14 -4.59
C SER A 232 0.74 -7.23 -5.02
N THR A 233 -0.42 -7.80 -5.33
CA THR A 233 -1.62 -7.06 -5.74
C THR A 233 -2.10 -6.17 -4.59
N TYR A 234 -2.22 -6.74 -3.39
CA TYR A 234 -2.61 -6.00 -2.19
C TYR A 234 -1.59 -4.93 -1.78
N ALA A 235 -0.30 -5.28 -1.78
CA ALA A 235 0.77 -4.38 -1.39
C ALA A 235 0.93 -3.18 -2.34
N THR A 236 0.63 -3.33 -3.63
CA THR A 236 0.71 -2.24 -4.61
C THR A 236 -0.11 -1.03 -4.18
N TRP A 237 -1.32 -1.24 -3.68
CA TRP A 237 -2.18 -0.17 -3.19
C TRP A 237 -1.55 0.58 -2.01
N TRP A 238 -1.07 -0.13 -0.98
CA TRP A 238 -0.44 0.47 0.20
C TRP A 238 0.83 1.24 -0.13
N ILE A 239 1.66 0.69 -1.01
CA ILE A 239 2.90 1.32 -1.46
C ILE A 239 2.58 2.62 -2.21
N ARG A 240 1.61 2.57 -3.15
CA ARG A 240 1.17 3.74 -3.90
C ARG A 240 0.63 4.82 -2.97
N GLN A 241 -0.25 4.46 -2.05
CA GLN A 241 -0.86 5.39 -1.10
C GLN A 241 0.19 6.10 -0.24
N ALA A 242 1.21 5.38 0.26
CA ALA A 242 2.29 5.96 1.04
C ALA A 242 3.12 6.97 0.22
N ILE A 243 3.52 6.57 -1.00
CA ILE A 243 4.31 7.43 -1.89
C ILE A 243 3.54 8.69 -2.29
N THR A 244 2.28 8.55 -2.71
CA THR A 244 1.47 9.70 -3.15
C THR A 244 1.16 10.67 -2.02
N ARG A 245 0.91 10.17 -0.81
CA ARG A 245 0.75 11.00 0.38
C ARG A 245 2.01 11.83 0.67
N ALA A 246 3.18 11.20 0.66
CA ALA A 246 4.45 11.89 0.88
C ALA A 246 4.78 12.94 -0.21
N ILE A 247 4.30 12.74 -1.45
CA ILE A 247 4.47 13.73 -2.52
C ILE A 247 3.53 14.93 -2.32
N ALA A 248 2.32 14.70 -1.78
CA ALA A 248 1.31 15.74 -1.55
C ALA A 248 1.72 16.69 -0.42
N ASP A 249 2.32 16.16 0.66
CA ASP A 249 2.88 16.91 1.79
C ASP A 249 4.09 17.75 1.35
#